data_d5759deb5386b6947d6b17d262509cfd
#
_entry.id   d5759deb5386b6947d6b17d262509cfd
#
_cell.length_a   1.000
_cell.length_b   1.000
_cell.length_c   1.000
_cell.angle_alpha   90.00
_cell.angle_beta   90.00
_cell.angle_gamma   90.00
#
_symmetry.space_group_name_H-M   'P 1'
#
loop_
_entity.id
_entity.type
_entity.pdbx_description
1 polymer ?
#
loop_
_entity_poly.entity_id
_entity_poly.type
_entity_poly.pdbx_seq_one_letter_code
_entity_poly.pdbx_strand_id
1 'polypeptide(L)'
;MTMVENKPDQPKRAPAAESGRRRTASRLAAVQALYQIDLTGTSPTTAIIEFTRHNLGGNAPDESFGEADEQLFAELVEGTAARREDIDRGLSSALSADWPLGRLEIILRAILRVAVYELLARPDVPARVIISEYLDIAHAFFAGKEPGLVNGVLDRLARSIRSEGLRDDQADHAAPQ
;
A
#
# COMPACT_ATOMS: atom_id res chain seq x y z
N MET A 1 19.55 -28.36 -44.61
CA MET A 1 19.30 -28.65 -43.21
C MET A 1 19.48 -27.37 -42.43
N THR A 2 18.39 -26.59 -42.30
CA THR A 2 18.43 -25.21 -41.78
C THR A 2 18.01 -25.28 -40.30
N MET A 3 18.96 -25.01 -39.41
CA MET A 3 18.69 -24.89 -37.98
C MET A 3 17.84 -23.64 -37.75
N VAL A 4 16.61 -23.84 -37.27
CA VAL A 4 15.75 -22.78 -36.75
C VAL A 4 16.19 -22.51 -35.30
N GLU A 5 16.87 -21.41 -35.14
CA GLU A 5 17.27 -20.91 -33.82
C GLU A 5 16.02 -20.46 -33.04
N ASN A 6 15.63 -21.26 -32.06
CA ASN A 6 14.51 -20.98 -31.19
C ASN A 6 14.94 -19.90 -30.17
N LYS A 7 14.63 -18.63 -30.47
CA LYS A 7 14.85 -17.51 -29.59
C LYS A 7 13.92 -17.66 -28.36
N PRO A 8 14.43 -17.65 -27.12
CA PRO A 8 13.59 -17.78 -25.95
C PRO A 8 12.58 -16.62 -25.91
N ASP A 9 11.31 -16.97 -25.72
CA ASP A 9 10.18 -16.07 -25.59
C ASP A 9 10.42 -15.16 -24.37
N GLN A 10 10.72 -13.88 -24.63
CA GLN A 10 10.84 -12.89 -23.58
C GLN A 10 9.42 -12.61 -23.05
N PRO A 11 9.20 -12.61 -21.71
CA PRO A 11 7.89 -12.31 -21.17
C PRO A 11 7.45 -10.92 -21.68
N LYS A 12 6.35 -10.89 -22.42
CA LYS A 12 5.72 -9.66 -22.89
C LYS A 12 5.41 -8.79 -21.66
N ARG A 13 6.04 -7.63 -21.55
CA ARG A 13 5.68 -6.62 -20.54
C ARG A 13 4.20 -6.34 -20.69
N ALA A 14 3.42 -6.61 -19.63
CA ALA A 14 2.03 -6.26 -19.57
C ALA A 14 1.84 -4.77 -19.87
N PRO A 15 0.80 -4.36 -20.61
CA PRO A 15 0.52 -2.95 -20.88
C PRO A 15 0.47 -2.15 -19.56
N ALA A 16 0.88 -0.89 -19.59
CA ALA A 16 0.96 -0.04 -18.40
C ALA A 16 -0.37 0.03 -17.62
N ALA A 17 -1.49 -0.02 -18.33
CA ALA A 17 -2.84 -0.05 -17.73
C ALA A 17 -3.11 -1.35 -16.95
N GLU A 18 -2.63 -2.50 -17.43
CA GLU A 18 -2.76 -3.79 -16.75
C GLU A 18 -1.87 -3.83 -15.49
N SER A 19 -0.65 -3.34 -15.59
CA SER A 19 0.24 -3.17 -14.45
C SER A 19 -0.36 -2.23 -13.39
N GLY A 20 -1.06 -1.18 -13.80
CA GLY A 20 -1.79 -0.28 -12.90
C GLY A 20 -2.88 -1.02 -12.12
N ARG A 21 -3.76 -1.74 -12.82
CA ARG A 21 -4.85 -2.51 -12.19
C ARG A 21 -4.34 -3.55 -11.20
N ARG A 22 -3.26 -4.24 -11.54
CA ARG A 22 -2.62 -5.23 -10.66
C ARG A 22 -2.14 -4.60 -9.35
N ARG A 23 -1.54 -3.42 -9.40
CA ARG A 23 -1.10 -2.68 -8.21
C ARG A 23 -2.28 -2.17 -7.38
N THR A 24 -3.35 -1.68 -8.01
CA THR A 24 -4.58 -1.29 -7.31
C THR A 24 -5.19 -2.48 -6.57
N ALA A 25 -5.26 -3.66 -7.20
CA ALA A 25 -5.72 -4.88 -6.57
C ALA A 25 -4.84 -5.28 -5.37
N SER A 26 -3.52 -5.15 -5.48
CA SER A 26 -2.58 -5.44 -4.38
C SER A 26 -2.77 -4.52 -3.17
N ARG A 27 -3.05 -3.23 -3.39
CA ARG A 27 -3.35 -2.28 -2.32
C ARG A 27 -4.63 -2.62 -1.59
N LEU A 28 -5.69 -2.93 -2.33
CA LEU A 28 -6.96 -3.36 -1.74
C LEU A 28 -6.78 -4.65 -0.93
N ALA A 29 -6.08 -5.63 -1.49
CA ALA A 29 -5.75 -6.88 -0.82
C ALA A 29 -4.97 -6.65 0.48
N ALA A 30 -3.97 -5.76 0.48
CA ALA A 30 -3.19 -5.42 1.66
C ALA A 30 -4.04 -4.77 2.76
N VAL A 31 -4.95 -3.87 2.40
CA VAL A 31 -5.90 -3.25 3.35
C VAL A 31 -6.77 -4.32 4.00
N GLN A 32 -7.30 -5.27 3.24
CA GLN A 32 -8.14 -6.35 3.76
C GLN A 32 -7.35 -7.34 4.63
N ALA A 33 -6.12 -7.68 4.24
CA ALA A 33 -5.26 -8.54 5.06
C ALA A 33 -4.92 -7.88 6.41
N LEU A 34 -4.60 -6.59 6.43
CA LEU A 34 -4.34 -5.87 7.67
C LEU A 34 -5.59 -5.70 8.55
N TYR A 35 -6.75 -5.52 7.93
CA TYR A 35 -8.03 -5.57 8.65
C TYR A 35 -8.21 -6.92 9.35
N GLN A 36 -7.96 -8.02 8.65
CA GLN A 36 -8.04 -9.36 9.22
C GLN A 36 -7.02 -9.56 10.35
N ILE A 37 -5.77 -9.13 10.17
CA ILE A 37 -4.72 -9.18 11.20
C ILE A 37 -5.17 -8.45 12.47
N ASP A 38 -5.69 -7.23 12.34
CA ASP A 38 -6.15 -6.44 13.48
C ASP A 38 -7.36 -7.07 14.18
N LEU A 39 -8.22 -7.76 13.44
CA LEU A 39 -9.43 -8.38 13.97
C LEU A 39 -9.16 -9.71 14.67
N THR A 40 -8.25 -10.52 14.14
CA THR A 40 -8.01 -11.90 14.58
C THR A 40 -6.75 -12.11 15.39
N GLY A 41 -5.81 -11.15 15.34
CA GLY A 41 -4.47 -11.30 15.92
C GLY A 41 -3.55 -12.27 15.15
N THR A 42 -3.93 -12.66 13.94
CA THR A 42 -3.10 -13.52 13.07
C THR A 42 -1.77 -12.82 12.73
N SER A 43 -0.70 -13.60 12.57
CA SER A 43 0.59 -13.03 12.15
C SER A 43 0.54 -12.52 10.71
N PRO A 44 1.32 -11.49 10.35
CA PRO A 44 1.41 -11.00 8.97
C PRO A 44 1.78 -12.11 7.97
N THR A 45 2.75 -12.93 8.29
CA THR A 45 3.19 -14.06 7.45
C THR A 45 2.04 -15.06 7.20
N THR A 46 1.30 -15.42 8.24
CA THR A 46 0.15 -16.33 8.11
C THR A 46 -0.94 -15.69 7.26
N ALA A 47 -1.28 -14.42 7.49
CA ALA A 47 -2.27 -13.70 6.71
C ALA A 47 -1.89 -13.63 5.23
N ILE A 48 -0.62 -13.39 4.90
CA ILE A 48 -0.13 -13.38 3.51
C ILE A 48 -0.30 -14.73 2.85
N ILE A 49 0.11 -15.82 3.52
CA ILE A 49 -0.01 -17.18 2.99
C ILE A 49 -1.47 -17.53 2.72
N GLU A 50 -2.35 -17.27 3.68
CA GLU A 50 -3.79 -17.54 3.56
C GLU A 50 -4.41 -16.71 2.44
N PHE A 51 -4.10 -15.43 2.38
CA PHE A 51 -4.66 -14.52 1.38
C PHE A 51 -4.18 -14.89 -0.03
N THR A 52 -2.90 -15.19 -0.20
CA THR A 52 -2.34 -15.64 -1.49
C THR A 52 -2.99 -16.94 -1.93
N ARG A 53 -3.17 -17.89 -1.03
CA ARG A 53 -3.77 -19.19 -1.33
C ARG A 53 -5.24 -19.08 -1.73
N HIS A 54 -6.02 -18.24 -1.05
CA HIS A 54 -7.48 -18.18 -1.20
C HIS A 54 -7.94 -17.10 -2.18
N ASN A 55 -7.22 -15.99 -2.30
CA ASN A 55 -7.69 -14.81 -3.02
C ASN A 55 -6.83 -14.42 -4.23
N LEU A 56 -5.55 -14.84 -4.29
CA LEU A 56 -4.66 -14.51 -5.40
C LEU A 56 -4.38 -15.70 -6.33
N GLY A 57 -4.74 -16.91 -5.94
CA GLY A 57 -4.38 -18.16 -6.64
C GLY A 57 -5.33 -18.60 -7.76
N GLY A 58 -6.06 -17.70 -8.40
CA GLY A 58 -6.94 -18.04 -9.55
C GLY A 58 -8.24 -18.77 -9.19
N ASN A 59 -8.46 -19.15 -7.93
CA ASN A 59 -9.70 -19.72 -7.38
C ASN A 59 -10.45 -18.71 -6.50
N ALA A 60 -10.11 -17.43 -6.60
CA ALA A 60 -10.74 -16.39 -5.80
C ALA A 60 -12.24 -16.28 -6.14
N PRO A 61 -13.11 -16.22 -5.13
CA PRO A 61 -14.53 -15.94 -5.36
C PRO A 61 -14.75 -14.52 -5.91
N ASP A 62 -13.76 -13.65 -5.80
CA ASP A 62 -13.76 -12.30 -6.34
C ASP A 62 -12.62 -12.16 -7.36
N GLU A 63 -12.99 -12.01 -8.64
CA GLU A 63 -12.05 -11.87 -9.76
C GLU A 63 -11.11 -10.66 -9.60
N SER A 64 -11.47 -9.68 -8.75
CA SER A 64 -10.68 -8.46 -8.52
C SER A 64 -9.31 -8.71 -7.90
N PHE A 65 -9.11 -9.83 -7.21
CA PHE A 65 -7.84 -10.18 -6.57
C PHE A 65 -6.96 -11.11 -7.41
N GLY A 66 -7.53 -11.85 -8.37
CA GLY A 66 -6.81 -12.84 -9.17
C GLY A 66 -5.66 -12.27 -10.02
N GLU A 67 -5.66 -10.96 -10.25
CA GLU A 67 -4.66 -10.25 -11.03
C GLU A 67 -3.66 -9.43 -10.17
N ALA A 68 -3.73 -9.51 -8.85
CA ALA A 68 -2.88 -8.71 -7.97
C ALA A 68 -1.37 -9.05 -8.15
N ASP A 69 -0.53 -8.05 -7.95
CA ASP A 69 0.91 -8.22 -7.82
C ASP A 69 1.22 -8.75 -6.41
N GLU A 70 1.53 -10.05 -6.33
CA GLU A 70 1.77 -10.74 -5.06
C GLU A 70 2.97 -10.17 -4.30
N GLN A 71 4.01 -9.73 -5.01
CA GLN A 71 5.19 -9.14 -4.39
C GLN A 71 4.86 -7.81 -3.71
N LEU A 72 4.14 -6.93 -4.40
CA LEU A 72 3.69 -5.66 -3.83
C LEU A 72 2.74 -5.90 -2.66
N PHE A 73 1.82 -6.85 -2.78
CA PHE A 73 0.90 -7.22 -1.70
C PHE A 73 1.67 -7.64 -0.43
N ALA A 74 2.60 -8.58 -0.55
CA ALA A 74 3.40 -9.04 0.58
C ALA A 74 4.24 -7.90 1.21
N GLU A 75 4.90 -7.08 0.38
CA GLU A 75 5.65 -5.90 0.83
C GLU A 75 4.79 -4.95 1.65
N LEU A 76 3.59 -4.62 1.15
CA LEU A 76 2.67 -3.70 1.83
C LEU A 76 2.22 -4.24 3.19
N VAL A 77 1.90 -5.53 3.28
CA VAL A 77 1.45 -6.15 4.54
C VAL A 77 2.59 -6.26 5.56
N GLU A 78 3.71 -6.85 5.16
CA GLU A 78 4.87 -7.06 6.06
C GLU A 78 5.47 -5.73 6.51
N GLY A 79 5.67 -4.81 5.57
CA GLY A 79 6.27 -3.53 5.86
C GLY A 79 5.39 -2.66 6.77
N THR A 80 4.08 -2.64 6.55
CA THR A 80 3.14 -1.94 7.42
C THR A 80 3.15 -2.53 8.84
N ALA A 81 3.14 -3.85 8.96
CA ALA A 81 3.17 -4.52 10.26
C ALA A 81 4.48 -4.25 11.00
N ALA A 82 5.62 -4.34 10.31
CA ALA A 82 6.94 -4.11 10.89
C ALA A 82 7.16 -2.67 11.38
N ARG A 83 6.54 -1.68 10.72
CA ARG A 83 6.67 -0.26 11.05
C ARG A 83 5.45 0.32 11.75
N ARG A 84 4.57 -0.53 12.28
CA ARG A 84 3.28 -0.14 12.85
C ARG A 84 3.37 0.99 13.88
N GLU A 85 4.32 0.90 14.81
CA GLU A 85 4.45 1.90 15.87
C GLU A 85 4.85 3.28 15.33
N ASP A 86 5.77 3.33 14.37
CA ASP A 86 6.19 4.59 13.74
C ASP A 86 5.06 5.19 12.91
N ILE A 87 4.35 4.35 12.15
CA ILE A 87 3.19 4.75 11.36
C ILE A 87 2.09 5.31 12.26
N ASP A 88 1.75 4.61 13.34
CA ASP A 88 0.71 5.03 14.29
C ASP A 88 1.07 6.33 15.00
N ARG A 89 2.35 6.55 15.30
CA ARG A 89 2.85 7.82 15.85
C ARG A 89 2.66 8.96 14.86
N GLY A 90 3.02 8.75 13.59
CA GLY A 90 2.80 9.73 12.51
C GLY A 90 1.32 10.02 12.31
N LEU A 91 0.47 9.00 12.23
CA LEU A 91 -0.97 9.15 12.10
C LEU A 91 -1.57 9.93 13.27
N SER A 92 -1.19 9.61 14.51
CA SER A 92 -1.69 10.29 15.70
C SER A 92 -1.32 11.78 15.72
N SER A 93 -0.17 12.15 15.15
CA SER A 93 0.23 13.56 15.03
C SER A 93 -0.53 14.32 13.94
N ALA A 94 -1.01 13.61 12.92
CA ALA A 94 -1.71 14.20 11.79
C ALA A 94 -3.23 14.24 11.96
N LEU A 95 -3.78 13.35 12.79
CA LEU A 95 -5.22 13.30 13.12
C LEU A 95 -5.59 14.43 14.09
N SER A 96 -6.83 14.93 13.97
CA SER A 96 -7.37 15.88 14.93
C SER A 96 -7.85 15.19 16.22
N ALA A 97 -8.06 15.97 17.27
CA ALA A 97 -8.59 15.47 18.54
C ALA A 97 -9.98 14.82 18.40
N ASP A 98 -10.76 15.23 17.40
CA ASP A 98 -12.09 14.68 17.12
C ASP A 98 -12.03 13.26 16.50
N TRP A 99 -10.90 12.92 15.89
CA TRP A 99 -10.66 11.65 15.20
C TRP A 99 -9.43 10.93 15.73
N PRO A 100 -9.37 10.57 17.03
CA PRO A 100 -8.20 9.88 17.57
C PRO A 100 -8.07 8.49 16.93
N LEU A 101 -6.83 8.07 16.63
CA LEU A 101 -6.53 6.82 15.92
C LEU A 101 -7.23 5.59 16.53
N GLY A 102 -7.29 5.52 17.85
CA GLY A 102 -7.92 4.40 18.57
C GLY A 102 -9.44 4.31 18.42
N ARG A 103 -10.11 5.39 17.99
CA ARG A 103 -11.56 5.44 17.74
C ARG A 103 -11.94 5.24 16.28
N LEU A 104 -10.98 5.25 15.37
CA LEU A 104 -11.25 4.98 13.96
C LEU A 104 -11.68 3.52 13.79
N GLU A 105 -12.58 3.28 12.85
CA GLU A 105 -12.93 1.93 12.45
C GLU A 105 -11.69 1.15 11.98
N ILE A 106 -11.66 -0.15 12.22
CA ILE A 106 -10.50 -1.00 11.93
C ILE A 106 -10.09 -0.89 10.46
N ILE A 107 -11.06 -0.92 9.54
CA ILE A 107 -10.78 -0.80 8.10
C ILE A 107 -10.20 0.57 7.74
N LEU A 108 -10.67 1.64 8.36
CA LEU A 108 -10.15 3.00 8.13
C LEU A 108 -8.71 3.12 8.62
N ARG A 109 -8.38 2.53 9.78
CA ARG A 109 -7.00 2.46 10.27
C ARG A 109 -6.11 1.65 9.33
N ALA A 110 -6.60 0.53 8.80
CA ALA A 110 -5.87 -0.28 7.84
C ALA A 110 -5.54 0.53 6.57
N ILE A 111 -6.51 1.24 6.01
CA ILE A 111 -6.31 2.11 4.84
C ILE A 111 -5.21 3.14 5.11
N LEU A 112 -5.31 3.86 6.22
CA LEU A 112 -4.34 4.90 6.59
C LEU A 112 -2.93 4.32 6.83
N ARG A 113 -2.83 3.19 7.50
CA ARG A 113 -1.53 2.56 7.80
C ARG A 113 -0.80 2.10 6.54
N VAL A 114 -1.49 1.40 5.63
CA VAL A 114 -0.88 0.94 4.37
C VAL A 114 -0.45 2.13 3.52
N ALA A 115 -1.30 3.15 3.41
CA ALA A 115 -0.99 4.35 2.65
C ALA A 115 0.25 5.08 3.18
N VAL A 116 0.36 5.24 4.49
CA VAL A 116 1.54 5.86 5.12
C VAL A 116 2.79 5.01 4.91
N TYR A 117 2.68 3.69 5.05
CA TYR A 117 3.79 2.80 4.72
C TYR A 117 4.26 3.00 3.28
N GLU A 118 3.35 3.00 2.31
CA GLU A 118 3.71 3.17 0.89
C GLU A 118 4.32 4.55 0.62
N LEU A 119 3.84 5.61 1.27
CA LEU A 119 4.46 6.94 1.18
C LEU A 119 5.91 6.95 1.68
N LEU A 120 6.21 6.19 2.73
CA LEU A 120 7.55 6.07 3.31
C LEU A 120 8.46 5.17 2.48
N ALA A 121 7.95 4.03 2.03
CA ALA A 121 8.76 2.96 1.43
C ALA A 121 8.94 3.11 -0.09
N ARG A 122 8.05 3.85 -0.77
CA ARG A 122 8.03 3.97 -2.23
C ARG A 122 8.22 5.43 -2.69
N PRO A 123 9.42 6.00 -2.52
CA PRO A 123 9.71 7.36 -3.00
C PRO A 123 9.66 7.48 -4.53
N ASP A 124 9.80 6.36 -5.25
CA ASP A 124 9.67 6.22 -6.70
C ASP A 124 8.23 6.46 -7.20
N VAL A 125 7.22 6.27 -6.34
CA VAL A 125 5.81 6.53 -6.68
C VAL A 125 5.43 7.93 -6.24
N PRO A 126 4.87 8.77 -7.13
CA PRO A 126 4.42 10.11 -6.74
C PRO A 126 3.38 10.06 -5.61
N ALA A 127 3.54 10.90 -4.59
CA ALA A 127 2.64 10.92 -3.44
C ALA A 127 1.17 11.09 -3.84
N ARG A 128 0.88 11.92 -4.85
CA ARG A 128 -0.48 12.13 -5.37
C ARG A 128 -1.11 10.84 -5.90
N VAL A 129 -0.31 9.94 -6.50
CA VAL A 129 -0.79 8.64 -7.00
C VAL A 129 -1.15 7.75 -5.83
N ILE A 130 -0.28 7.64 -4.83
CA ILE A 130 -0.54 6.87 -3.62
C ILE A 130 -1.81 7.37 -2.93
N ILE A 131 -1.92 8.67 -2.70
CA ILE A 131 -3.11 9.26 -2.05
C ILE A 131 -4.38 8.96 -2.84
N SER A 132 -4.36 9.12 -4.16
CA SER A 132 -5.51 8.83 -5.02
C SER A 132 -5.96 7.37 -4.91
N GLU A 133 -5.04 6.42 -4.94
CA GLU A 133 -5.34 4.98 -4.83
C GLU A 133 -6.04 4.63 -3.51
N TYR A 134 -5.52 5.12 -2.38
CA TYR A 134 -6.14 4.85 -1.07
C TYR A 134 -7.41 5.65 -0.83
N LEU A 135 -7.57 6.81 -1.46
CA LEU A 135 -8.81 7.56 -1.46
C LEU A 135 -9.91 6.81 -2.20
N ASP A 136 -9.60 6.20 -3.34
CA ASP A 136 -10.54 5.36 -4.10
C ASP A 136 -10.96 4.12 -3.27
N ILE A 137 -10.03 3.50 -2.56
CA ILE A 137 -10.35 2.42 -1.61
C ILE A 137 -11.28 2.93 -0.50
N ALA A 138 -10.98 4.09 0.10
CA ALA A 138 -11.84 4.67 1.13
C ALA A 138 -13.27 4.96 0.61
N HIS A 139 -13.42 5.46 -0.60
CA HIS A 139 -14.72 5.66 -1.23
C HIS A 139 -15.50 4.37 -1.48
N ALA A 140 -14.81 3.23 -1.66
CA ALA A 140 -15.47 1.93 -1.80
C ALA A 140 -16.08 1.43 -0.48
N PHE A 141 -15.50 1.82 0.67
CA PHE A 141 -15.98 1.38 2.00
C PHE A 141 -16.85 2.40 2.72
N PHE A 142 -16.69 3.70 2.43
CA PHE A 142 -17.32 4.77 3.19
C PHE A 142 -18.02 5.79 2.28
N ALA A 143 -19.27 6.11 2.63
CA ALA A 143 -20.06 7.14 1.95
C ALA A 143 -20.07 8.49 2.71
N GLY A 144 -19.46 8.58 3.90
CA GLY A 144 -19.51 9.73 4.80
C GLY A 144 -18.32 10.66 4.70
N LYS A 145 -17.80 11.04 5.86
CA LYS A 145 -16.68 12.00 6.01
C LYS A 145 -15.29 11.33 5.93
N GLU A 146 -15.24 10.01 6.01
CA GLU A 146 -14.03 9.21 6.11
C GLU A 146 -13.09 9.42 4.92
N PRO A 147 -13.55 9.45 3.64
CA PRO A 147 -12.66 9.73 2.51
C PRO A 147 -12.01 11.12 2.61
N GLY A 148 -12.75 12.14 3.07
CA GLY A 148 -12.19 13.48 3.32
C GLY A 148 -11.13 13.48 4.40
N LEU A 149 -11.32 12.69 5.48
CA LEU A 149 -10.33 12.49 6.53
C LEU A 149 -9.07 11.83 5.97
N VAL A 150 -9.21 10.75 5.19
CA VAL A 150 -8.09 10.05 4.54
C VAL A 150 -7.28 11.01 3.69
N ASN A 151 -7.95 11.78 2.82
CA ASN A 151 -7.27 12.75 1.96
C ASN A 151 -6.48 13.79 2.77
N GLY A 152 -7.09 14.39 3.78
CA GLY A 152 -6.47 15.44 4.60
C GLY A 152 -5.27 14.92 5.41
N VAL A 153 -5.38 13.74 6.00
CA VAL A 153 -4.31 13.12 6.79
C VAL A 153 -3.14 12.73 5.90
N LEU A 154 -3.41 12.05 4.78
CA LEU A 154 -2.36 11.60 3.86
C LEU A 154 -1.64 12.76 3.17
N ASP A 155 -2.36 13.82 2.78
CA ASP A 155 -1.76 15.02 2.20
C ASP A 155 -0.80 15.72 3.19
N ARG A 156 -1.20 15.82 4.45
CA ARG A 156 -0.35 16.38 5.51
C ARG A 156 0.91 15.55 5.74
N LEU A 157 0.77 14.23 5.86
CA LEU A 157 1.91 13.34 6.08
C LEU A 157 2.83 13.26 4.86
N ALA A 158 2.28 13.25 3.64
CA ALA A 158 3.07 13.24 2.42
C ALA A 158 3.98 14.47 2.31
N ARG A 159 3.50 15.64 2.68
CA ARG A 159 4.33 16.86 2.70
C ARG A 159 5.49 16.75 3.68
N SER A 160 5.28 16.22 4.86
CA SER A 160 6.34 16.00 5.85
C SER A 160 7.35 14.96 5.35
N ILE A 161 6.88 13.77 4.98
CA ILE A 161 7.71 12.65 4.54
C ILE A 161 8.57 13.00 3.34
N ARG A 162 8.00 13.66 2.32
CA ARG A 162 8.71 14.01 1.10
C ARG A 162 9.66 15.19 1.26
N SER A 163 9.41 16.10 2.22
CA SER A 163 10.33 17.20 2.53
C SER A 163 11.53 16.73 3.36
N GLU A 164 11.36 15.74 4.21
CA GLU A 164 12.46 15.13 4.97
C GLU A 164 13.38 14.33 4.04
N GLY A 165 12.85 13.54 3.12
CA GLY A 165 13.66 12.82 2.12
C GLY A 165 14.52 13.73 1.25
N LEU A 166 14.01 14.90 0.87
CA LEU A 166 14.80 15.90 0.11
C LEU A 166 15.95 16.53 0.92
N ARG A 167 15.84 16.58 2.25
CA ARG A 167 16.90 17.09 3.13
C ARG A 167 18.00 16.07 3.34
N ASP A 168 17.65 14.81 3.46
CA ASP A 168 18.60 13.70 3.63
C ASP A 168 19.45 13.53 2.36
N ASP A 169 18.85 13.61 1.16
CA ASP A 169 19.57 13.58 -0.12
C ASP A 169 20.54 14.76 -0.30
N GLN A 170 20.21 15.94 0.25
CA GLN A 170 21.09 17.11 0.20
C GLN A 170 22.24 17.04 1.21
N ALA A 171 22.02 16.39 2.36
CA ALA A 171 23.05 16.23 3.38
C ALA A 171 24.14 15.24 2.93
N ASP A 172 23.76 14.20 2.20
CA ASP A 172 24.69 13.16 1.71
C ASP A 172 25.58 13.67 0.55
N HIS A 173 25.13 14.72 -0.17
CA HIS A 173 25.91 15.38 -1.24
C HIS A 173 26.81 16.52 -0.75
N ALA A 174 26.75 16.88 0.52
CA ALA A 174 27.50 17.98 1.10
C ALA A 174 28.74 17.54 1.89
N ALA A 175 29.18 16.27 1.78
CA ALA A 175 30.43 15.83 2.38
C ALA A 175 31.64 16.48 1.67
N PRO A 176 32.52 17.19 2.37
CA PRO A 176 33.67 17.89 1.76
C PRO A 176 34.72 16.86 1.33
N GLN A 177 35.30 17.16 0.15
CA GLN A 177 36.52 16.50 -0.34
C GLN A 177 37.71 16.91 0.49
#